data_12464ee4744ecba9eb85f90644f3fed5
#
_entry.id   12464ee4744ecba9eb85f90644f3fed5
#
_cell.length_a   1.000
_cell.length_b   1.000
_cell.length_c   1.000
_cell.angle_alpha   90.00
_cell.angle_beta   90.00
_cell.angle_gamma   90.00
#
_symmetry.space_group_name_H-M   'P 1'
#
loop_
_entity.id
_entity.type
_entity.pdbx_description
1 polymer ?
#
loop_
_entity_poly.entity_id
_entity_poly.type
_entity_poly.pdbx_seq_one_letter_code
_entity_poly.pdbx_strand_id
1 'polypeptide(L)'
;MKIRLRFKIGLSYISIIAAVLVILNTYPLIESQNLVFRSKESTLSSSVNVIESSLSGLSALTEANVEKALLGLEETGVSRVMVTDTAGRVLYDSRQQENARGQYAFYTEIARALGGNDAFYCGYDGEAFLSRAAAPVVYRSQIIGVVYAYQYDAQQGTLLRELQKNLISISAVVAVLVLGVSLLLSRMFTRRISHLLQAIRNVREGAYNHRAQVKGSDEISQIAEEFNSLTDRLQTTEEARRRFVSDASHEMKTPLAGIKLLADSILQTENIDPETTREFVADIGDEASRLERITEDLLRLTRLDSGAIEPAVRVEVKPVLERVTRMLQPVARQRGIDLHCQADDTAAVLATEGDIHQILYNLMENAVKYTAPGGFVHTYVAVESDQVVITVEDNGIGIPPEDMPHIFERFYRVDKTRSRQIGGTGLGLSIVGDTVHRRGGEITVTPRENGGTVFTVRFAQAEVTT
;
A
#
# COMPACT_ATOMS: atom_id res chain seq x y z
N MET A 1 -12.01 10.89 -20.36
CA MET A 1 -11.32 9.64 -20.77
C MET A 1 -10.22 9.32 -19.77
N LYS A 2 -10.38 8.31 -18.89
CA LYS A 2 -9.35 7.96 -17.92
C LYS A 2 -8.19 7.27 -18.65
N ILE A 3 -7.08 7.98 -18.82
CA ILE A 3 -5.85 7.42 -19.40
C ILE A 3 -5.43 6.22 -18.54
N ARG A 4 -5.30 5.04 -19.15
CA ARG A 4 -4.92 3.80 -18.46
C ARG A 4 -3.53 3.97 -17.82
N LEU A 5 -3.31 3.43 -16.63
CA LEU A 5 -2.04 3.52 -15.88
C LEU A 5 -0.82 3.17 -16.73
N ARG A 6 -0.94 2.17 -17.62
CA ARG A 6 0.07 1.82 -18.64
C ARG A 6 0.59 3.02 -19.44
N PHE A 7 -0.33 3.89 -19.89
CA PHE A 7 0.01 5.04 -20.72
C PHE A 7 0.71 6.12 -19.90
N LYS A 8 0.30 6.33 -18.65
CA LYS A 8 0.93 7.33 -17.78
C LYS A 8 2.38 6.96 -17.44
N ILE A 9 2.62 5.69 -17.05
CA ILE A 9 3.95 5.21 -16.73
C ILE A 9 4.85 5.23 -17.99
N GLY A 10 4.36 4.73 -19.12
CA GLY A 10 5.11 4.78 -20.38
C GLY A 10 5.46 6.21 -20.82
N LEU A 11 4.50 7.12 -20.73
CA LEU A 11 4.70 8.53 -21.11
C LEU A 11 5.73 9.24 -20.21
N SER A 12 5.71 8.97 -18.90
CA SER A 12 6.70 9.58 -17.98
C SER A 12 8.13 9.13 -18.30
N TYR A 13 8.34 7.84 -18.57
CA TYR A 13 9.67 7.35 -18.98
C TYR A 13 10.11 7.96 -20.32
N ILE A 14 9.22 7.99 -21.31
CA ILE A 14 9.52 8.59 -22.63
C ILE A 14 9.88 10.07 -22.47
N SER A 15 9.15 10.82 -21.65
CA SER A 15 9.46 12.26 -21.43
C SER A 15 10.80 12.49 -20.79
N ILE A 16 11.16 11.70 -19.77
CA ILE A 16 12.48 11.81 -19.12
C ILE A 16 13.61 11.49 -20.10
N ILE A 17 13.45 10.42 -20.88
CA ILE A 17 14.45 10.01 -21.86
C ILE A 17 14.59 11.02 -22.99
N ALA A 18 13.48 11.57 -23.49
CA ALA A 18 13.53 12.63 -24.49
C ALA A 18 14.31 13.85 -23.98
N ALA A 19 14.09 14.26 -22.74
CA ALA A 19 14.83 15.35 -22.12
C ALA A 19 16.34 15.05 -22.03
N VAL A 20 16.72 13.84 -21.60
CA VAL A 20 18.12 13.40 -21.51
C VAL A 20 18.78 13.37 -22.91
N LEU A 21 18.07 12.83 -23.91
CA LEU A 21 18.59 12.78 -25.28
C LEU A 21 18.77 14.18 -25.90
N VAL A 22 17.88 15.12 -25.60
CA VAL A 22 18.03 16.52 -26.03
C VAL A 22 19.30 17.12 -25.41
N ILE A 23 19.50 16.94 -24.11
CA ILE A 23 20.71 17.45 -23.44
C ILE A 23 21.96 16.79 -24.02
N LEU A 24 21.97 15.50 -24.22
CA LEU A 24 23.09 14.73 -24.75
C LEU A 24 23.49 15.15 -26.19
N ASN A 25 22.51 15.57 -27.00
CA ASN A 25 22.77 16.02 -28.38
C ASN A 25 23.08 17.51 -28.49
N THR A 26 22.75 18.33 -27.50
CA THR A 26 22.97 19.78 -27.56
C THR A 26 24.23 20.20 -26.77
N TYR A 27 24.34 19.77 -25.52
CA TYR A 27 25.43 20.26 -24.64
C TYR A 27 26.83 19.91 -25.13
N PRO A 28 27.18 18.67 -25.50
CA PRO A 28 28.51 18.34 -25.99
C PRO A 28 28.88 19.08 -27.28
N LEU A 29 27.89 19.34 -28.15
CA LEU A 29 28.11 20.05 -29.38
C LEU A 29 28.46 21.52 -29.15
N ILE A 30 27.71 22.19 -28.28
CA ILE A 30 27.97 23.58 -27.88
C ILE A 30 29.33 23.70 -27.23
N GLU A 31 29.67 22.79 -26.31
CA GLU A 31 30.94 22.82 -25.61
C GLU A 31 32.11 22.55 -26.54
N SER A 32 31.97 21.61 -27.50
CA SER A 32 32.97 21.38 -28.53
C SER A 32 33.17 22.60 -29.42
N GLN A 33 32.11 23.31 -29.82
CA GLN A 33 32.23 24.57 -30.56
C GLN A 33 32.97 25.64 -29.77
N ASN A 34 32.65 25.81 -28.49
CA ASN A 34 33.29 26.78 -27.61
C ASN A 34 34.81 26.49 -27.42
N LEU A 35 35.16 25.20 -27.28
CA LEU A 35 36.56 24.78 -27.20
C LEU A 35 37.32 25.12 -28.49
N VAL A 36 36.70 24.86 -29.65
CA VAL A 36 37.32 25.22 -30.93
C VAL A 36 37.47 26.74 -31.05
N PHE A 37 36.43 27.52 -30.68
CA PHE A 37 36.51 28.97 -30.70
C PHE A 37 37.67 29.50 -29.84
N ARG A 38 37.83 29.07 -28.59
CA ARG A 38 38.92 29.45 -27.70
C ARG A 38 40.30 29.05 -28.25
N SER A 39 40.38 27.83 -28.79
CA SER A 39 41.62 27.36 -29.42
C SER A 39 42.00 28.21 -30.63
N LYS A 40 41.02 28.58 -31.49
CA LYS A 40 41.26 29.46 -32.67
C LYS A 40 41.66 30.86 -32.25
N GLU A 41 41.00 31.42 -31.21
CA GLU A 41 41.35 32.74 -30.68
C GLU A 41 42.81 32.75 -30.21
N SER A 42 43.22 31.80 -29.38
CA SER A 42 44.60 31.70 -28.89
C SER A 42 45.59 31.51 -30.00
N THR A 43 45.33 30.60 -30.94
CA THR A 43 46.30 30.28 -32.02
C THR A 43 46.41 31.45 -33.00
N LEU A 44 45.30 32.01 -33.46
CA LEU A 44 45.33 33.06 -34.47
C LEU A 44 45.85 34.38 -33.93
N SER A 45 45.46 34.74 -32.68
CA SER A 45 46.02 35.91 -32.00
C SER A 45 47.51 35.78 -31.77
N SER A 46 47.98 34.57 -31.35
CA SER A 46 49.43 34.33 -31.21
C SER A 46 50.16 34.47 -32.54
N SER A 47 49.62 33.98 -33.65
CA SER A 47 50.17 34.09 -34.96
C SER A 47 50.27 35.58 -35.41
N VAL A 48 49.20 36.34 -35.17
CA VAL A 48 49.16 37.79 -35.47
C VAL A 48 50.14 38.53 -34.63
N ASN A 49 50.32 38.23 -33.33
CA ASN A 49 51.29 38.88 -32.46
C ASN A 49 52.75 38.57 -32.84
N VAL A 50 53.03 37.34 -33.31
CA VAL A 50 54.37 37.01 -33.86
C VAL A 50 54.69 37.84 -35.08
N ILE A 51 53.71 37.97 -36.00
CA ILE A 51 53.88 38.79 -37.21
C ILE A 51 54.02 40.28 -36.84
N GLU A 52 53.20 40.78 -35.93
CA GLU A 52 53.23 42.15 -35.42
C GLU A 52 54.63 42.46 -34.82
N SER A 53 55.10 41.55 -33.94
CA SER A 53 56.43 41.71 -33.32
C SER A 53 57.58 41.81 -34.35
N SER A 54 57.43 41.08 -35.45
CA SER A 54 58.43 41.13 -36.54
C SER A 54 58.43 42.48 -37.32
N LEU A 55 57.32 43.19 -37.30
CA LEU A 55 57.09 44.46 -37.98
C LEU A 55 57.31 45.68 -37.05
N SER A 56 57.21 45.53 -35.74
CA SER A 56 57.23 46.60 -34.74
C SER A 56 58.63 47.33 -34.69
N GLY A 57 59.68 46.72 -35.23
CA GLY A 57 61.01 47.32 -35.38
C GLY A 57 61.19 48.29 -36.57
N LEU A 58 60.17 48.36 -37.43
CA LEU A 58 60.20 49.20 -38.63
C LEU A 58 59.66 50.59 -38.31
N SER A 59 60.38 51.65 -38.78
CA SER A 59 59.93 53.04 -38.58
C SER A 59 58.75 53.46 -39.48
N ALA A 60 58.54 52.74 -40.55
CA ALA A 60 57.40 52.89 -41.47
C ALA A 60 57.16 51.56 -42.19
N LEU A 61 55.88 51.24 -42.44
CA LEU A 61 55.50 50.10 -43.27
C LEU A 61 55.50 50.52 -44.75
N THR A 62 56.36 49.86 -45.51
CA THR A 62 56.37 49.94 -46.97
C THR A 62 56.28 48.52 -47.55
N GLU A 63 55.83 48.37 -48.78
CA GLU A 63 55.73 47.07 -49.43
C GLU A 63 57.06 46.28 -49.33
N ALA A 64 58.18 46.90 -49.61
CA ALA A 64 59.50 46.25 -49.59
C ALA A 64 59.97 45.85 -48.17
N ASN A 65 59.69 46.68 -47.14
CA ASN A 65 60.09 46.40 -45.78
C ASN A 65 59.29 45.31 -45.16
N VAL A 66 57.93 45.30 -45.39
CA VAL A 66 57.05 44.29 -44.92
C VAL A 66 57.33 42.92 -45.57
N GLU A 67 57.51 42.89 -46.89
CA GLU A 67 57.93 41.69 -47.61
C GLU A 67 59.17 41.07 -47.07
N LYS A 68 60.22 41.89 -46.82
CA LYS A 68 61.52 41.47 -46.26
C LYS A 68 61.35 40.93 -44.81
N ALA A 69 60.58 41.60 -43.99
CA ALA A 69 60.34 41.19 -42.59
C ALA A 69 59.56 39.86 -42.49
N LEU A 70 58.69 39.56 -43.45
CA LEU A 70 57.87 38.37 -43.50
C LEU A 70 58.46 37.19 -44.30
N LEU A 71 59.64 37.40 -45.00
CA LEU A 71 60.37 36.40 -45.79
C LEU A 71 60.89 35.19 -44.98
N GLY A 72 60.51 34.98 -43.73
CA GLY A 72 60.93 33.86 -42.92
C GLY A 72 59.73 33.28 -42.10
N LEU A 73 58.49 33.78 -42.30
CA LEU A 73 57.31 33.46 -41.53
C LEU A 73 56.30 32.64 -42.33
N GLU A 74 56.75 31.91 -43.37
CA GLU A 74 55.90 31.15 -44.28
C GLU A 74 55.08 29.97 -43.60
N GLU A 75 55.44 29.54 -42.38
CA GLU A 75 54.81 28.43 -41.67
C GLU A 75 53.89 28.87 -40.50
N THR A 76 53.20 29.98 -40.62
CA THR A 76 52.31 30.45 -39.53
C THR A 76 51.00 29.65 -39.40
N GLY A 77 50.71 28.64 -40.26
CA GLY A 77 49.51 27.84 -40.24
C GLY A 77 48.20 28.63 -40.53
N VAL A 78 48.34 29.87 -40.99
CA VAL A 78 47.25 30.80 -41.28
C VAL A 78 46.94 30.80 -42.78
N SER A 79 45.62 30.76 -43.14
CA SER A 79 45.23 30.68 -44.56
C SER A 79 45.53 31.96 -45.36
N ARG A 80 45.55 33.10 -44.71
CA ARG A 80 45.91 34.39 -45.33
C ARG A 80 46.41 35.40 -44.32
N VAL A 81 47.43 36.08 -44.61
CA VAL A 81 47.98 37.24 -43.85
C VAL A 81 47.94 38.46 -44.72
N MET A 82 47.43 39.57 -44.22
CA MET A 82 47.55 40.89 -44.88
C MET A 82 48.11 41.88 -43.89
N VAL A 83 48.89 42.79 -44.41
CA VAL A 83 49.43 43.96 -43.66
C VAL A 83 48.99 45.22 -44.37
N THR A 84 48.37 46.14 -43.59
CA THR A 84 47.89 47.42 -44.14
C THR A 84 48.61 48.58 -43.56
N ASP A 85 48.58 49.73 -44.27
CA ASP A 85 49.00 51.02 -43.71
C ASP A 85 47.89 51.58 -42.75
N THR A 86 48.12 52.82 -42.27
CA THR A 86 47.24 53.57 -41.40
C THR A 86 45.93 53.98 -42.06
N ALA A 87 45.82 53.95 -43.38
CA ALA A 87 44.66 54.23 -44.17
C ALA A 87 43.86 52.94 -44.52
N GLY A 88 44.33 51.75 -44.11
CA GLY A 88 43.76 50.44 -44.44
C GLY A 88 44.12 49.97 -45.86
N ARG A 89 45.12 50.58 -46.54
CA ARG A 89 45.61 50.08 -47.83
C ARG A 89 46.50 48.90 -47.62
N VAL A 90 46.30 47.79 -48.32
CA VAL A 90 47.05 46.55 -48.22
C VAL A 90 48.43 46.72 -48.82
N LEU A 91 49.47 46.58 -47.99
CA LEU A 91 50.90 46.63 -48.37
C LEU A 91 51.45 45.24 -48.69
N TYR A 92 50.92 44.21 -48.01
CA TYR A 92 51.30 42.82 -48.16
C TYR A 92 50.04 41.88 -48.08
N ASP A 93 50.09 40.92 -48.94
CA ASP A 93 49.02 39.82 -48.92
C ASP A 93 49.75 38.50 -49.24
N SER A 94 49.63 37.52 -48.33
CA SER A 94 50.26 36.21 -48.48
C SER A 94 49.61 35.34 -49.59
N ARG A 95 48.43 35.70 -50.06
CA ARG A 95 47.77 35.00 -51.20
C ARG A 95 48.43 35.48 -52.54
N GLN A 96 48.90 34.54 -53.34
CA GLN A 96 49.34 34.83 -54.71
C GLN A 96 48.18 34.99 -55.69
N GLN A 97 47.11 34.16 -55.55
CA GLN A 97 45.88 34.32 -56.30
C GLN A 97 44.91 35.23 -55.52
N GLU A 98 44.27 36.16 -56.19
CA GLU A 98 43.36 37.16 -55.56
C GLU A 98 44.12 38.13 -54.62
N ASN A 99 45.34 38.50 -55.01
CA ASN A 99 46.17 39.40 -54.21
C ASN A 99 45.49 40.79 -54.10
N ALA A 100 45.29 41.25 -52.88
CA ALA A 100 44.64 42.53 -52.58
C ALA A 100 45.65 43.70 -52.43
N ARG A 101 46.94 43.49 -52.73
CA ARG A 101 47.99 44.53 -52.62
C ARG A 101 47.60 45.82 -53.37
N GLY A 102 47.66 46.92 -52.67
CA GLY A 102 47.25 48.22 -53.21
C GLY A 102 45.76 48.56 -53.09
N GLN A 103 44.90 47.59 -52.72
CA GLN A 103 43.45 47.80 -52.46
C GLN A 103 43.22 48.20 -51.01
N TYR A 104 42.07 48.71 -50.69
CA TYR A 104 41.65 49.00 -49.32
C TYR A 104 40.94 47.83 -48.72
N ALA A 105 41.35 47.42 -47.52
CA ALA A 105 40.74 46.30 -46.77
C ALA A 105 39.74 46.84 -45.76
N PHE A 106 38.44 46.76 -46.12
CA PHE A 106 37.33 47.24 -45.29
C PHE A 106 36.77 46.13 -44.35
N TYR A 107 37.68 45.47 -43.57
CA TYR A 107 37.23 44.50 -42.57
C TYR A 107 37.03 45.17 -41.22
N THR A 108 36.02 44.78 -40.49
CA THR A 108 35.67 45.33 -39.15
C THR A 108 36.86 45.18 -38.19
N GLU A 109 37.60 44.05 -38.28
CA GLU A 109 38.72 43.73 -37.43
C GLU A 109 39.88 44.69 -37.70
N ILE A 110 40.15 45.04 -38.96
CA ILE A 110 41.15 46.02 -39.33
C ILE A 110 40.80 47.44 -38.82
N ALA A 111 39.56 47.83 -38.97
CA ALA A 111 39.06 49.12 -38.45
C ALA A 111 39.20 49.21 -36.90
N ARG A 112 38.97 48.14 -36.15
CA ARG A 112 39.17 48.11 -34.72
C ARG A 112 40.68 48.18 -34.36
N ALA A 113 41.45 47.43 -35.07
CA ALA A 113 42.94 47.46 -34.84
C ALA A 113 43.57 48.83 -35.17
N LEU A 114 43.12 49.57 -36.19
CA LEU A 114 43.48 50.94 -36.43
C LEU A 114 43.10 51.90 -35.28
N GLY A 115 42.02 51.51 -34.50
CA GLY A 115 41.66 52.21 -33.26
C GLY A 115 42.49 51.82 -32.03
N GLY A 116 43.49 50.96 -32.18
CA GLY A 116 44.43 50.57 -31.11
C GLY A 116 44.08 49.37 -30.30
N ASN A 117 43.03 48.61 -30.70
CA ASN A 117 42.58 47.43 -30.00
C ASN A 117 42.75 46.19 -30.86
N ASP A 118 43.27 45.12 -30.27
CA ASP A 118 43.20 43.79 -30.90
C ASP A 118 41.81 43.37 -31.20
N ALA A 119 41.60 42.76 -32.33
CA ALA A 119 40.28 42.26 -32.73
C ALA A 119 40.36 40.80 -33.14
N PHE A 120 39.40 40.03 -32.65
CA PHE A 120 39.21 38.65 -33.03
C PHE A 120 37.73 38.39 -33.36
N TYR A 121 37.52 37.56 -34.35
CA TYR A 121 36.22 37.04 -34.73
C TYR A 121 36.35 35.57 -35.11
N CYS A 122 35.45 34.73 -34.64
CA CYS A 122 35.33 33.33 -35.08
C CYS A 122 33.85 32.99 -35.28
N GLY A 123 33.51 32.42 -36.41
CA GLY A 123 32.20 31.93 -36.75
C GLY A 123 32.28 30.50 -37.29
N TYR A 124 31.19 29.76 -37.08
CA TYR A 124 30.98 28.43 -37.66
C TYR A 124 29.78 28.52 -38.61
N ASP A 125 29.96 28.22 -39.89
CA ASP A 125 28.89 28.31 -40.91
C ASP A 125 28.18 26.98 -41.16
N GLY A 126 28.51 25.94 -40.38
CA GLY A 126 27.99 24.57 -40.53
C GLY A 126 28.91 23.66 -41.35
N GLU A 127 29.97 24.20 -41.99
CA GLU A 127 30.93 23.45 -42.80
C GLU A 127 32.36 23.66 -42.34
N ALA A 128 32.71 24.89 -42.01
CA ALA A 128 34.04 25.28 -41.61
C ALA A 128 34.03 26.32 -40.48
N PHE A 129 35.15 26.42 -39.79
CA PHE A 129 35.41 27.55 -38.88
C PHE A 129 36.09 28.67 -39.65
N LEU A 130 35.46 29.83 -39.57
CA LEU A 130 35.99 31.07 -40.17
C LEU A 130 36.51 31.94 -39.04
N SER A 131 37.84 32.12 -38.97
CA SER A 131 38.47 32.92 -37.93
C SER A 131 39.23 34.09 -38.55
N ARG A 132 39.14 35.25 -37.90
CA ARG A 132 39.81 36.49 -38.30
C ARG A 132 40.42 37.14 -37.06
N ALA A 133 41.64 37.61 -37.17
CA ALA A 133 42.28 38.37 -36.12
C ALA A 133 43.05 39.58 -36.73
N ALA A 134 43.08 40.68 -35.99
CA ALA A 134 43.85 41.86 -36.38
C ALA A 134 44.51 42.48 -35.15
N ALA A 135 45.76 42.91 -35.30
CA ALA A 135 46.45 43.66 -34.28
C ALA A 135 47.18 44.91 -34.89
N PRO A 136 47.19 46.01 -34.15
CA PRO A 136 47.85 47.19 -34.59
C PRO A 136 49.44 47.03 -34.56
N VAL A 137 50.10 47.42 -35.59
CA VAL A 137 51.56 47.51 -35.56
C VAL A 137 51.95 48.89 -35.00
N VAL A 138 52.65 48.88 -33.88
CA VAL A 138 52.97 50.10 -33.12
C VAL A 138 54.52 50.41 -33.19
N TYR A 139 54.85 51.61 -33.57
CA TYR A 139 56.21 52.12 -33.47
C TYR A 139 56.26 53.46 -32.70
N ARG A 140 57.05 53.54 -31.64
CA ARG A 140 57.18 54.75 -30.77
C ARG A 140 55.79 55.29 -30.32
N SER A 141 54.89 54.41 -29.91
CA SER A 141 53.53 54.72 -29.45
C SER A 141 52.58 55.26 -30.56
N GLN A 142 52.90 55.13 -31.81
CA GLN A 142 52.04 55.47 -32.94
C GLN A 142 51.73 54.21 -33.73
N ILE A 143 50.47 54.06 -34.10
CA ILE A 143 50.06 52.97 -34.99
C ILE A 143 50.56 53.28 -36.39
N ILE A 144 51.37 52.40 -36.96
CA ILE A 144 51.95 52.56 -38.33
C ILE A 144 51.20 51.63 -39.34
N GLY A 145 50.32 50.75 -38.91
CA GLY A 145 49.54 49.87 -39.75
C GLY A 145 48.88 48.74 -38.93
N VAL A 146 48.33 47.76 -39.61
CA VAL A 146 47.64 46.62 -38.98
C VAL A 146 48.05 45.31 -39.64
N VAL A 147 48.32 44.30 -38.84
CA VAL A 147 48.40 42.91 -39.28
C VAL A 147 46.99 42.30 -39.20
N TYR A 148 46.54 41.67 -40.24
CA TYR A 148 45.29 40.93 -40.31
C TYR A 148 45.60 39.51 -40.76
N ALA A 149 44.98 38.54 -40.02
CA ALA A 149 45.05 37.10 -40.31
C ALA A 149 43.68 36.53 -40.52
N TYR A 150 43.58 35.66 -41.47
CA TYR A 150 42.36 34.92 -41.80
C TYR A 150 42.67 33.44 -41.87
N GLN A 151 41.80 32.63 -41.25
CA GLN A 151 41.92 31.18 -41.29
C GLN A 151 40.54 30.57 -41.62
N TYR A 152 40.56 29.70 -42.61
CA TYR A 152 39.40 28.87 -42.99
C TYR A 152 39.74 27.42 -42.68
N ASP A 153 39.01 26.81 -41.77
CA ASP A 153 39.29 25.46 -41.27
C ASP A 153 38.09 24.52 -41.48
N ALA A 154 38.07 23.92 -42.66
CA ALA A 154 37.07 22.92 -43.02
C ALA A 154 37.31 21.57 -42.29
N GLN A 155 38.57 21.28 -41.89
CA GLN A 155 38.86 20.01 -41.23
C GLN A 155 38.21 19.93 -39.86
N GLN A 156 38.33 20.99 -39.05
CA GLN A 156 37.64 21.03 -37.74
C GLN A 156 36.12 21.11 -37.91
N GLY A 157 35.60 21.75 -38.96
CA GLY A 157 34.18 21.75 -39.27
C GLY A 157 33.66 20.37 -39.60
N THR A 158 34.39 19.58 -40.38
CA THR A 158 34.01 18.18 -40.70
C THR A 158 34.02 17.29 -39.46
N LEU A 159 35.05 17.43 -38.58
CA LEU A 159 35.10 16.67 -37.32
C LEU A 159 33.89 16.97 -36.41
N LEU A 160 33.50 18.24 -36.30
CA LEU A 160 32.32 18.62 -35.51
C LEU A 160 31.03 18.02 -36.09
N ARG A 161 30.91 18.02 -37.42
CA ARG A 161 29.76 17.42 -38.12
C ARG A 161 29.70 15.88 -37.93
N GLU A 162 30.86 15.22 -37.97
CA GLU A 162 30.96 13.79 -37.70
C GLU A 162 30.59 13.45 -36.25
N LEU A 163 31.06 14.25 -35.27
CA LEU A 163 30.65 14.13 -33.88
C LEU A 163 29.14 14.26 -33.72
N GLN A 164 28.54 15.28 -34.36
CA GLN A 164 27.07 15.46 -34.34
C GLN A 164 26.33 14.27 -34.91
N LYS A 165 26.76 13.75 -36.06
CA LYS A 165 26.17 12.58 -36.72
C LYS A 165 26.27 11.32 -35.84
N ASN A 166 27.42 11.12 -35.20
CA ASN A 166 27.64 10.01 -34.30
C ASN A 166 26.76 10.10 -33.05
N LEU A 167 26.65 11.28 -32.45
CA LEU A 167 25.78 11.53 -31.30
C LEU A 167 24.31 11.25 -31.65
N ILE A 168 23.83 11.72 -32.81
CA ILE A 168 22.45 11.45 -33.28
C ILE A 168 22.23 9.93 -33.49
N SER A 169 23.19 9.25 -34.11
CA SER A 169 23.11 7.83 -34.40
C SER A 169 23.07 7.00 -33.12
N ILE A 170 23.95 7.29 -32.15
CA ILE A 170 23.94 6.62 -30.83
C ILE A 170 22.66 6.92 -30.09
N SER A 171 22.20 8.17 -30.11
CA SER A 171 20.94 8.57 -29.48
C SER A 171 19.73 7.85 -30.06
N ALA A 172 19.70 7.63 -31.37
CA ALA A 172 18.63 6.87 -32.03
C ALA A 172 18.61 5.42 -31.57
N VAL A 173 19.77 4.75 -31.48
CA VAL A 173 19.88 3.37 -30.98
C VAL A 173 19.42 3.27 -29.53
N VAL A 174 19.91 4.18 -28.68
CA VAL A 174 19.51 4.24 -27.25
C VAL A 174 18.01 4.48 -27.11
N ALA A 175 17.43 5.39 -27.90
CA ALA A 175 16.00 5.66 -27.89
C ALA A 175 15.15 4.42 -28.21
N VAL A 176 15.54 3.65 -29.23
CA VAL A 176 14.84 2.40 -29.60
C VAL A 176 14.95 1.35 -28.50
N LEU A 177 16.15 1.17 -27.93
CA LEU A 177 16.40 0.20 -26.86
C LEU A 177 15.56 0.55 -25.61
N VAL A 178 15.60 1.79 -25.18
CA VAL A 178 14.87 2.25 -24.00
C VAL A 178 13.37 2.20 -24.20
N LEU A 179 12.87 2.51 -25.41
CA LEU A 179 11.46 2.36 -25.73
C LEU A 179 11.04 0.88 -25.59
N GLY A 180 11.83 -0.05 -26.09
CA GLY A 180 11.60 -1.50 -25.95
C GLY A 180 11.52 -1.94 -24.48
N VAL A 181 12.52 -1.56 -23.68
CA VAL A 181 12.57 -1.88 -22.24
C VAL A 181 11.39 -1.25 -21.50
N SER A 182 11.07 0.02 -21.78
CA SER A 182 9.94 0.73 -21.14
C SER A 182 8.61 0.04 -21.42
N LEU A 183 8.37 -0.40 -22.65
CA LEU A 183 7.16 -1.13 -23.02
C LEU A 183 7.09 -2.50 -22.33
N LEU A 184 8.21 -3.19 -22.21
CA LEU A 184 8.30 -4.50 -21.56
C LEU A 184 8.02 -4.38 -20.06
N LEU A 185 8.69 -3.45 -19.37
CA LEU A 185 8.47 -3.18 -17.94
C LEU A 185 7.02 -2.73 -17.69
N SER A 186 6.50 -1.79 -18.49
CA SER A 186 5.12 -1.31 -18.36
C SER A 186 4.10 -2.44 -18.51
N ARG A 187 4.34 -3.40 -19.40
CA ARG A 187 3.48 -4.59 -19.54
C ARG A 187 3.56 -5.51 -18.33
N MET A 188 4.78 -5.75 -17.82
CA MET A 188 5.02 -6.63 -16.68
C MET A 188 4.33 -6.09 -15.41
N PHE A 189 4.54 -4.83 -15.05
CA PHE A 189 3.90 -4.21 -13.89
C PHE A 189 2.37 -4.14 -14.02
N THR A 190 1.88 -3.67 -15.18
CA THR A 190 0.43 -3.52 -15.38
C THR A 190 -0.30 -4.85 -15.32
N ARG A 191 0.30 -5.93 -15.82
CA ARG A 191 -0.31 -7.27 -15.79
C ARG A 191 -0.50 -7.74 -14.35
N ARG A 192 0.53 -7.58 -13.49
CA ARG A 192 0.47 -7.98 -12.07
C ARG A 192 -0.61 -7.20 -11.31
N ILE A 193 -0.66 -5.88 -11.47
CA ILE A 193 -1.69 -5.03 -10.87
C ILE A 193 -3.10 -5.39 -11.39
N SER A 194 -3.23 -5.74 -12.68
CA SER A 194 -4.52 -6.15 -13.25
C SER A 194 -5.04 -7.44 -12.63
N HIS A 195 -4.17 -8.43 -12.37
CA HIS A 195 -4.55 -9.67 -11.69
C HIS A 195 -5.02 -9.41 -10.26
N LEU A 196 -4.31 -8.58 -9.50
CA LEU A 196 -4.73 -8.19 -8.16
C LEU A 196 -6.09 -7.47 -8.19
N LEU A 197 -6.27 -6.51 -9.10
CA LEU A 197 -7.52 -5.77 -9.23
C LEU A 197 -8.69 -6.69 -9.62
N GLN A 198 -8.44 -7.70 -10.42
CA GLN A 198 -9.47 -8.68 -10.78
C GLN A 198 -9.87 -9.54 -9.58
N ALA A 199 -8.90 -10.01 -8.77
CA ALA A 199 -9.18 -10.75 -7.55
C ALA A 199 -10.00 -9.89 -6.55
N ILE A 200 -9.63 -8.62 -6.37
CA ILE A 200 -10.41 -7.68 -5.54
C ILE A 200 -11.85 -7.52 -6.04
N ARG A 201 -12.07 -7.45 -7.36
CA ARG A 201 -13.42 -7.35 -7.93
C ARG A 201 -14.23 -8.61 -7.70
N ASN A 202 -13.64 -9.79 -7.88
CA ASN A 202 -14.30 -11.06 -7.66
C ASN A 202 -14.75 -11.21 -6.19
N VAL A 203 -13.87 -10.87 -5.24
CA VAL A 203 -14.21 -10.87 -3.80
C VAL A 203 -15.30 -9.85 -3.49
N ARG A 204 -15.27 -8.64 -4.05
CA ARG A 204 -16.34 -7.65 -3.91
C ARG A 204 -17.71 -8.16 -4.40
N GLU A 205 -17.72 -9.01 -5.43
CA GLU A 205 -18.93 -9.64 -5.99
C GLU A 205 -19.36 -10.89 -5.21
N GLY A 206 -18.71 -11.18 -4.08
CA GLY A 206 -19.07 -12.28 -3.18
C GLY A 206 -18.33 -13.60 -3.44
N ALA A 207 -17.41 -13.63 -4.38
CA ALA A 207 -16.58 -14.82 -4.67
C ALA A 207 -15.38 -14.90 -3.72
N TYR A 208 -15.62 -15.14 -2.44
CA TYR A 208 -14.59 -15.16 -1.37
C TYR A 208 -13.58 -16.30 -1.48
N ASN A 209 -13.77 -17.26 -2.38
CA ASN A 209 -12.82 -18.34 -2.66
C ASN A 209 -11.69 -17.94 -3.63
N HIS A 210 -11.74 -16.74 -4.22
CA HIS A 210 -10.71 -16.25 -5.13
C HIS A 210 -9.53 -15.65 -4.37
N ARG A 211 -8.32 -16.00 -4.81
CA ARG A 211 -7.06 -15.48 -4.26
C ARG A 211 -6.29 -14.75 -5.35
N ALA A 212 -5.60 -13.68 -4.96
CA ALA A 212 -4.68 -12.97 -5.84
C ALA A 212 -3.39 -13.79 -6.00
N GLN A 213 -3.20 -14.37 -7.17
CA GLN A 213 -1.96 -15.09 -7.51
C GLN A 213 -0.96 -14.12 -8.16
N VAL A 214 -0.19 -13.42 -7.34
CA VAL A 214 0.86 -12.50 -7.78
C VAL A 214 2.21 -13.08 -7.35
N LYS A 215 3.03 -13.48 -8.33
CA LYS A 215 4.38 -14.01 -8.07
C LYS A 215 5.39 -12.86 -7.96
N GLY A 216 6.28 -12.92 -6.98
CA GLY A 216 7.34 -11.95 -6.74
C GLY A 216 7.68 -11.82 -5.26
N SER A 217 8.63 -10.93 -4.95
CA SER A 217 9.05 -10.58 -3.59
C SER A 217 9.08 -9.07 -3.38
N ASP A 218 8.26 -8.33 -4.12
CA ASP A 218 8.14 -6.89 -4.09
C ASP A 218 6.86 -6.45 -3.34
N GLU A 219 6.64 -5.15 -3.23
CA GLU A 219 5.50 -4.54 -2.54
C GLU A 219 4.15 -4.99 -3.12
N ILE A 220 4.09 -5.30 -4.43
CA ILE A 220 2.86 -5.79 -5.07
C ILE A 220 2.52 -7.20 -4.57
N SER A 221 3.53 -8.02 -4.32
CA SER A 221 3.35 -9.36 -3.75
C SER A 221 2.90 -9.28 -2.29
N GLN A 222 3.47 -8.37 -1.48
CA GLN A 222 3.02 -8.14 -0.11
C GLN A 222 1.55 -7.69 -0.06
N ILE A 223 1.14 -6.76 -0.93
CA ILE A 223 -0.26 -6.34 -1.01
C ILE A 223 -1.18 -7.51 -1.37
N ALA A 224 -0.72 -8.42 -2.26
CA ALA A 224 -1.50 -9.60 -2.62
C ALA A 224 -1.63 -10.59 -1.47
N GLU A 225 -0.60 -10.78 -0.65
CA GLU A 225 -0.62 -11.62 0.55
C GLU A 225 -1.55 -11.05 1.62
N GLU A 226 -1.46 -9.76 1.92
CA GLU A 226 -2.37 -9.08 2.84
C GLU A 226 -3.82 -9.13 2.36
N PHE A 227 -4.06 -8.91 1.06
CA PHE A 227 -5.37 -9.08 0.47
C PHE A 227 -5.90 -10.51 0.63
N ASN A 228 -5.07 -11.53 0.42
CA ASN A 228 -5.47 -12.92 0.60
C ASN A 228 -5.80 -13.22 2.08
N SER A 229 -5.01 -12.72 3.02
CA SER A 229 -5.27 -12.85 4.47
C SER A 229 -6.61 -12.22 4.86
N LEU A 230 -6.91 -11.02 4.35
CA LEU A 230 -8.22 -10.38 4.55
C LEU A 230 -9.37 -11.20 3.94
N THR A 231 -9.13 -11.78 2.75
CA THR A 231 -10.14 -12.61 2.07
C THR A 231 -10.42 -13.90 2.83
N ASP A 232 -9.39 -14.52 3.43
CA ASP A 232 -9.54 -15.71 4.30
C ASP A 232 -10.45 -15.39 5.50
N ARG A 233 -10.20 -14.26 6.18
CA ARG A 233 -11.04 -13.81 7.30
C ARG A 233 -12.46 -13.52 6.87
N LEU A 234 -12.66 -12.85 5.74
CA LEU A 234 -13.98 -12.59 5.19
C LEU A 234 -14.72 -13.87 4.83
N GLN A 235 -14.05 -14.84 4.21
CA GLN A 235 -14.62 -16.13 3.88
C GLN A 235 -15.09 -16.87 5.13
N THR A 236 -14.22 -16.99 6.15
CA THR A 236 -14.57 -17.65 7.43
C THR A 236 -15.76 -16.97 8.12
N THR A 237 -15.78 -15.65 8.15
CA THR A 237 -16.88 -14.87 8.75
C THR A 237 -18.19 -15.09 8.00
N GLU A 238 -18.18 -15.06 6.67
CA GLU A 238 -19.37 -15.25 5.84
C GLU A 238 -19.90 -16.70 5.93
N GLU A 239 -19.00 -17.69 6.00
CA GLU A 239 -19.38 -19.09 6.21
C GLU A 239 -20.01 -19.31 7.59
N ALA A 240 -19.45 -18.69 8.63
CA ALA A 240 -20.03 -18.72 9.98
C ALA A 240 -21.42 -18.05 10.00
N ARG A 241 -21.55 -16.89 9.33
CA ARG A 241 -22.83 -16.18 9.21
C ARG A 241 -23.89 -17.01 8.48
N ARG A 242 -23.51 -17.67 7.37
CA ARG A 242 -24.45 -18.53 6.62
C ARG A 242 -24.88 -19.73 7.43
N ARG A 243 -23.96 -20.39 8.15
CA ARG A 243 -24.30 -21.49 9.06
C ARG A 243 -25.26 -21.02 10.13
N PHE A 244 -24.99 -19.92 10.81
CA PHE A 244 -25.85 -19.33 11.82
C PHE A 244 -27.29 -19.09 11.32
N VAL A 245 -27.45 -18.45 10.13
CA VAL A 245 -28.78 -18.21 9.55
C VAL A 245 -29.49 -19.52 9.20
N SER A 246 -28.78 -20.50 8.66
CA SER A 246 -29.30 -21.81 8.34
C SER A 246 -29.83 -22.55 9.60
N ASP A 247 -28.98 -22.60 10.64
CA ASP A 247 -29.27 -23.32 11.88
C ASP A 247 -30.42 -22.64 12.65
N ALA A 248 -30.42 -21.30 12.71
CA ALA A 248 -31.55 -20.54 13.29
C ALA A 248 -32.85 -20.84 12.57
N SER A 249 -32.82 -20.88 11.22
CA SER A 249 -34.02 -21.21 10.42
C SER A 249 -34.53 -22.62 10.69
N HIS A 250 -33.62 -23.58 10.83
CA HIS A 250 -33.99 -24.97 11.15
C HIS A 250 -34.52 -25.11 12.56
N GLU A 251 -33.93 -24.48 13.57
CA GLU A 251 -34.40 -24.55 14.96
C GLU A 251 -35.74 -23.82 15.19
N MET A 252 -36.05 -22.79 14.37
CA MET A 252 -37.37 -22.14 14.38
C MET A 252 -38.45 -22.96 13.64
N LYS A 253 -38.08 -23.61 12.53
CA LYS A 253 -39.06 -24.37 11.70
C LYS A 253 -39.65 -25.57 12.43
N THR A 254 -38.86 -26.22 13.28
CA THR A 254 -39.29 -27.43 14.02
C THR A 254 -40.47 -27.17 15.00
N PRO A 255 -40.33 -26.21 15.97
CA PRO A 255 -41.45 -25.89 16.88
C PRO A 255 -42.68 -25.35 16.14
N LEU A 256 -42.46 -24.53 15.09
CA LEU A 256 -43.56 -24.00 14.28
C LEU A 256 -44.33 -25.12 13.57
N ALA A 257 -43.65 -26.14 13.06
CA ALA A 257 -44.30 -27.32 12.46
C ALA A 257 -45.05 -28.15 13.50
N GLY A 258 -44.51 -28.28 14.72
CA GLY A 258 -45.19 -28.92 15.86
C GLY A 258 -46.48 -28.20 16.22
N ILE A 259 -46.42 -26.88 16.43
CA ILE A 259 -47.59 -26.03 16.71
C ILE A 259 -48.66 -26.22 15.62
N LYS A 260 -48.25 -26.16 14.36
CA LYS A 260 -49.17 -26.32 13.22
C LYS A 260 -49.82 -27.70 13.21
N LEU A 261 -49.05 -28.77 13.40
CA LEU A 261 -49.56 -30.14 13.42
C LEU A 261 -50.59 -30.34 14.52
N LEU A 262 -50.32 -29.89 15.75
CA LEU A 262 -51.24 -29.99 16.89
C LEU A 262 -52.51 -29.18 16.65
N ALA A 263 -52.38 -27.96 16.13
CA ALA A 263 -53.51 -27.13 15.77
C ALA A 263 -54.38 -27.76 14.67
N ASP A 264 -53.76 -28.29 13.59
CA ASP A 264 -54.47 -28.99 12.52
C ASP A 264 -55.15 -30.25 13.05
N SER A 265 -54.53 -30.97 13.99
CA SER A 265 -55.14 -32.15 14.65
C SER A 265 -56.36 -31.78 15.45
N ILE A 266 -56.35 -30.68 16.20
CA ILE A 266 -57.57 -30.20 16.94
C ILE A 266 -58.68 -29.82 15.98
N LEU A 267 -58.34 -29.14 14.86
CA LEU A 267 -59.36 -28.64 13.91
C LEU A 267 -59.98 -29.72 13.03
N GLN A 268 -59.28 -30.81 12.75
CA GLN A 268 -59.66 -31.84 11.80
C GLN A 268 -60.34 -33.02 12.49
N THR A 269 -60.30 -33.15 13.84
CA THR A 269 -60.91 -34.24 14.59
C THR A 269 -62.31 -33.84 15.08
N GLU A 270 -63.37 -34.43 14.47
CA GLU A 270 -64.75 -34.05 14.74
C GLU A 270 -65.24 -34.34 16.20
N ASN A 271 -64.60 -35.23 16.95
CA ASN A 271 -65.00 -35.58 18.35
C ASN A 271 -63.72 -35.80 19.19
N ILE A 272 -62.87 -34.79 19.28
CA ILE A 272 -61.71 -34.83 20.19
C ILE A 272 -62.20 -34.67 21.63
N ASP A 273 -61.74 -35.52 22.55
CA ASP A 273 -62.09 -35.38 23.95
C ASP A 273 -61.47 -34.15 24.59
N PRO A 274 -62.06 -33.56 25.62
CA PRO A 274 -61.57 -32.35 26.25
C PRO A 274 -60.22 -32.49 26.92
N GLU A 275 -59.77 -33.68 27.31
CA GLU A 275 -58.52 -33.95 27.96
C GLU A 275 -57.42 -33.92 26.93
N THR A 276 -57.52 -34.60 25.80
CA THR A 276 -56.61 -34.56 24.65
C THR A 276 -56.52 -33.15 24.07
N THR A 277 -57.66 -32.41 24.00
CA THR A 277 -57.60 -30.99 23.56
C THR A 277 -56.77 -30.15 24.50
N ARG A 278 -56.91 -30.36 25.82
CA ARG A 278 -56.09 -29.61 26.80
C ARG A 278 -54.60 -29.96 26.71
N GLU A 279 -54.29 -31.25 26.49
CA GLU A 279 -52.88 -31.68 26.25
C GLU A 279 -52.29 -31.00 25.00
N PHE A 280 -53.04 -31.05 23.87
CA PHE A 280 -52.54 -30.41 22.64
C PHE A 280 -52.37 -28.91 22.77
N VAL A 281 -53.27 -28.21 23.48
CA VAL A 281 -53.13 -26.77 23.77
C VAL A 281 -51.93 -26.50 24.70
N ALA A 282 -51.68 -27.38 25.69
CA ALA A 282 -50.51 -27.27 26.54
C ALA A 282 -49.20 -27.45 25.75
N ASP A 283 -49.14 -28.47 24.87
CA ASP A 283 -48.00 -28.73 23.99
C ASP A 283 -47.77 -27.57 23.01
N ILE A 284 -48.83 -26.95 22.47
CA ILE A 284 -48.72 -25.72 21.67
C ILE A 284 -48.09 -24.57 22.49
N GLY A 285 -48.52 -24.43 23.76
CA GLY A 285 -47.99 -23.45 24.69
C GLY A 285 -46.48 -23.66 24.95
N ASP A 286 -46.06 -24.90 25.15
CA ASP A 286 -44.68 -25.27 25.38
C ASP A 286 -43.79 -24.99 24.15
N GLU A 287 -44.27 -25.36 22.95
CA GLU A 287 -43.54 -25.05 21.71
C GLU A 287 -43.48 -23.54 21.40
N ALA A 288 -44.52 -22.77 21.71
CA ALA A 288 -44.52 -21.31 21.61
C ALA A 288 -43.52 -20.68 22.57
N SER A 289 -43.46 -21.13 23.83
CA SER A 289 -42.47 -20.67 24.82
C SER A 289 -41.03 -21.03 24.42
N ARG A 290 -40.86 -22.17 23.75
CA ARG A 290 -39.56 -22.56 23.18
C ARG A 290 -39.16 -21.63 22.04
N LEU A 291 -40.08 -21.26 21.15
CA LEU A 291 -39.81 -20.32 20.05
C LEU A 291 -39.46 -18.94 20.58
N GLU A 292 -40.12 -18.46 21.63
CA GLU A 292 -39.81 -17.21 22.30
C GLU A 292 -38.37 -17.20 22.82
N ARG A 293 -37.95 -18.25 23.53
CA ARG A 293 -36.56 -18.38 24.01
C ARG A 293 -35.55 -18.39 22.87
N ILE A 294 -35.81 -19.10 21.77
CA ILE A 294 -34.92 -19.10 20.59
C ILE A 294 -34.75 -17.66 20.04
N THR A 295 -35.89 -16.93 19.91
CA THR A 295 -35.83 -15.55 19.38
C THR A 295 -35.09 -14.59 20.30
N GLU A 296 -35.28 -14.72 21.62
CA GLU A 296 -34.55 -13.92 22.62
C GLU A 296 -33.03 -14.21 22.58
N ASP A 297 -32.66 -15.50 22.54
CA ASP A 297 -31.26 -15.92 22.42
C ASP A 297 -30.59 -15.36 21.13
N LEU A 298 -31.31 -15.41 19.98
CA LEU A 298 -30.87 -14.87 18.71
C LEU A 298 -30.67 -13.34 18.74
N LEU A 299 -31.65 -12.62 19.33
CA LEU A 299 -31.56 -11.18 19.51
C LEU A 299 -30.35 -10.80 20.39
N ARG A 300 -30.09 -11.59 21.43
CA ARG A 300 -28.95 -11.39 22.30
C ARG A 300 -27.63 -11.63 21.59
N LEU A 301 -27.51 -12.71 20.82
CA LEU A 301 -26.32 -12.97 19.99
C LEU A 301 -26.07 -11.87 18.96
N THR A 302 -27.12 -11.36 18.30
CA THR A 302 -26.97 -10.25 17.35
C THR A 302 -26.48 -8.96 18.01
N ARG A 303 -26.92 -8.68 19.25
CA ARG A 303 -26.37 -7.56 20.05
C ARG A 303 -24.92 -7.81 20.44
N LEU A 304 -24.58 -9.04 20.82
CA LEU A 304 -23.21 -9.45 21.07
C LEU A 304 -22.33 -9.28 19.83
N ASP A 305 -22.77 -9.65 18.64
CA ASP A 305 -22.02 -9.51 17.38
C ASP A 305 -21.90 -8.05 16.90
N SER A 306 -22.84 -7.17 17.23
CA SER A 306 -22.84 -5.78 16.81
C SER A 306 -21.77 -4.91 17.48
N GLY A 307 -21.06 -5.44 18.47
CA GLY A 307 -20.01 -4.71 19.20
C GLY A 307 -20.52 -3.61 20.13
N ALA A 308 -21.85 -3.45 20.28
CA ALA A 308 -22.41 -2.54 21.26
C ALA A 308 -22.14 -3.09 22.68
N ILE A 309 -21.17 -2.50 23.36
CA ILE A 309 -20.82 -2.88 24.73
C ILE A 309 -21.52 -1.90 25.67
N GLU A 310 -22.48 -2.40 26.45
CA GLU A 310 -22.99 -1.64 27.58
C GLU A 310 -21.84 -1.38 28.58
N PRO A 311 -21.73 -0.17 29.15
CA PRO A 311 -20.66 0.14 30.08
C PRO A 311 -20.68 -0.84 31.25
N ALA A 312 -19.50 -1.42 31.51
CA ALA A 312 -19.31 -2.32 32.64
C ALA A 312 -19.36 -1.50 33.94
N VAL A 313 -20.10 -2.02 34.91
CA VAL A 313 -20.17 -1.47 36.27
C VAL A 313 -19.67 -2.54 37.26
N ARG A 314 -19.34 -2.12 38.46
CA ARG A 314 -19.02 -3.06 39.53
C ARG A 314 -20.29 -3.80 39.94
N VAL A 315 -20.32 -5.11 39.73
CA VAL A 315 -21.44 -6.00 40.09
C VAL A 315 -21.00 -6.96 41.17
N GLU A 316 -21.72 -7.00 42.27
CA GLU A 316 -21.58 -7.99 43.31
C GLU A 316 -22.23 -9.29 42.85
N VAL A 317 -21.47 -10.40 42.83
CA VAL A 317 -21.95 -11.68 42.25
C VAL A 317 -22.99 -12.37 43.16
N LYS A 318 -22.82 -12.26 44.48
CA LYS A 318 -23.70 -12.94 45.47
C LYS A 318 -25.20 -12.61 45.31
N PRO A 319 -25.63 -11.34 45.23
CA PRO A 319 -27.05 -11.01 45.06
C PRO A 319 -27.64 -11.60 43.77
N VAL A 320 -26.84 -11.64 42.69
CA VAL A 320 -27.23 -12.21 41.39
C VAL A 320 -27.38 -13.73 41.51
N LEU A 321 -26.40 -14.42 42.13
CA LEU A 321 -26.45 -15.86 42.38
C LEU A 321 -27.70 -16.24 43.21
N GLU A 322 -27.98 -15.52 44.29
CA GLU A 322 -29.15 -15.76 45.12
C GLU A 322 -30.49 -15.62 44.35
N ARG A 323 -30.55 -14.66 43.42
CA ARG A 323 -31.72 -14.47 42.55
C ARG A 323 -31.88 -15.61 41.58
N VAL A 324 -30.85 -16.05 40.90
CA VAL A 324 -30.85 -17.20 39.99
C VAL A 324 -31.20 -18.47 40.75
N THR A 325 -30.64 -18.67 41.94
CA THR A 325 -30.96 -19.81 42.80
C THR A 325 -32.43 -19.86 43.15
N ARG A 326 -33.02 -18.72 43.57
CA ARG A 326 -34.49 -18.65 43.85
C ARG A 326 -35.34 -19.01 42.63
N MET A 327 -34.91 -18.69 41.40
CA MET A 327 -35.63 -19.03 40.17
C MET A 327 -35.53 -20.52 39.87
N LEU A 328 -34.39 -21.15 40.06
CA LEU A 328 -34.16 -22.57 39.71
C LEU A 328 -34.52 -23.56 40.81
N GLN A 329 -34.62 -23.13 42.06
CA GLN A 329 -34.92 -23.95 43.23
C GLN A 329 -36.23 -24.75 43.07
N PRO A 330 -37.37 -24.16 42.59
CA PRO A 330 -38.59 -24.92 42.37
C PRO A 330 -38.43 -26.04 41.32
N VAL A 331 -37.68 -25.74 40.24
CA VAL A 331 -37.42 -26.70 39.15
C VAL A 331 -36.50 -27.84 39.65
N ALA A 332 -35.48 -27.51 40.40
CA ALA A 332 -34.56 -28.49 41.00
C ALA A 332 -35.34 -29.42 41.99
N ARG A 333 -36.17 -28.84 42.85
CA ARG A 333 -37.04 -29.64 43.79
C ARG A 333 -37.98 -30.55 43.06
N GLN A 334 -38.66 -30.08 42.03
CA GLN A 334 -39.57 -30.89 41.22
C GLN A 334 -38.86 -32.09 40.58
N ARG A 335 -37.58 -31.92 40.22
CA ARG A 335 -36.73 -32.98 39.66
C ARG A 335 -36.01 -33.82 40.71
N GLY A 336 -36.14 -33.53 41.99
CA GLY A 336 -35.45 -34.23 43.08
C GLY A 336 -33.92 -33.98 43.09
N ILE A 337 -33.48 -32.79 42.70
CA ILE A 337 -32.08 -32.41 42.61
C ILE A 337 -31.72 -31.51 43.82
N ASP A 338 -30.61 -31.80 44.49
CA ASP A 338 -30.08 -30.92 45.51
C ASP A 338 -29.31 -29.75 44.91
N LEU A 339 -29.82 -28.54 45.07
CA LEU A 339 -29.26 -27.32 44.57
C LEU A 339 -28.63 -26.51 45.71
N HIS A 340 -27.30 -26.50 45.78
CA HIS A 340 -26.55 -25.75 46.79
C HIS A 340 -25.72 -24.64 46.18
N CYS A 341 -25.77 -23.46 46.77
CA CYS A 341 -25.05 -22.27 46.25
C CYS A 341 -24.35 -21.52 47.40
N GLN A 342 -23.10 -21.19 47.21
CA GLN A 342 -22.28 -20.41 48.17
C GLN A 342 -21.49 -19.36 47.43
N ALA A 343 -21.45 -18.15 47.98
CA ALA A 343 -20.66 -17.07 47.40
C ALA A 343 -19.92 -16.26 48.46
N ASP A 344 -18.74 -15.84 48.16
CA ASP A 344 -17.99 -14.88 48.94
C ASP A 344 -18.66 -13.48 48.85
N ASP A 345 -18.84 -12.82 49.98
CA ASP A 345 -19.44 -11.49 50.05
C ASP A 345 -18.61 -10.40 49.35
N THR A 346 -17.34 -10.65 49.16
CA THR A 346 -16.41 -9.69 48.53
C THR A 346 -16.30 -9.86 47.00
N ALA A 347 -16.88 -10.92 46.45
CA ALA A 347 -16.81 -11.23 45.03
C ALA A 347 -17.56 -10.21 44.17
N ALA A 348 -16.80 -9.35 43.49
CA ALA A 348 -17.35 -8.35 42.56
C ALA A 348 -16.54 -8.30 41.24
N VAL A 349 -17.25 -8.11 40.14
CA VAL A 349 -16.66 -8.11 38.77
C VAL A 349 -17.09 -6.86 38.00
N LEU A 350 -16.32 -6.50 36.97
CA LEU A 350 -16.69 -5.44 36.01
C LEU A 350 -17.53 -6.04 34.89
N ALA A 351 -18.86 -5.92 34.97
CA ALA A 351 -19.82 -6.46 34.03
C ALA A 351 -21.13 -5.67 34.08
N THR A 352 -22.17 -6.13 33.38
CA THR A 352 -23.54 -5.73 33.70
C THR A 352 -24.20 -6.81 34.59
N GLU A 353 -25.17 -6.42 35.40
CA GLU A 353 -25.92 -7.36 36.19
C GLU A 353 -26.58 -8.44 35.32
N GLY A 354 -27.07 -8.04 34.11
CA GLY A 354 -27.63 -8.94 33.12
C GLY A 354 -26.64 -9.97 32.58
N ASP A 355 -25.35 -9.62 32.42
CA ASP A 355 -24.31 -10.55 31.97
C ASP A 355 -24.05 -11.65 33.02
N ILE A 356 -23.88 -11.24 34.29
CA ILE A 356 -23.64 -12.19 35.39
C ILE A 356 -24.88 -13.08 35.61
N HIS A 357 -26.06 -12.49 35.55
CA HIS A 357 -27.33 -13.26 35.64
C HIS A 357 -27.40 -14.34 34.53
N GLN A 358 -27.10 -13.99 33.31
CA GLN A 358 -27.16 -14.91 32.16
C GLN A 358 -26.11 -16.03 32.26
N ILE A 359 -24.88 -15.71 32.67
CA ILE A 359 -23.82 -16.72 32.87
C ILE A 359 -24.28 -17.72 33.91
N LEU A 360 -24.71 -17.25 35.09
CA LEU A 360 -25.13 -18.09 36.17
C LEU A 360 -26.38 -18.89 35.80
N TYR A 361 -27.40 -18.26 35.20
CA TYR A 361 -28.63 -18.91 34.83
C TYR A 361 -28.39 -20.03 33.80
N ASN A 362 -27.65 -19.78 32.73
CA ASN A 362 -27.40 -20.80 31.70
C ASN A 362 -26.58 -21.99 32.23
N LEU A 363 -25.52 -21.72 33.03
CA LEU A 363 -24.71 -22.80 33.58
C LEU A 363 -25.49 -23.63 34.59
N MET A 364 -26.21 -22.99 35.52
CA MET A 364 -27.00 -23.68 36.55
C MET A 364 -28.25 -24.38 35.96
N GLU A 365 -28.95 -23.77 35.00
CA GLU A 365 -30.08 -24.41 34.28
C GLU A 365 -29.61 -25.68 33.56
N ASN A 366 -28.47 -25.60 32.84
CA ASN A 366 -27.91 -26.78 32.19
C ASN A 366 -27.55 -27.88 33.22
N ALA A 367 -26.91 -27.52 34.33
CA ALA A 367 -26.61 -28.48 35.40
C ALA A 367 -27.87 -29.18 35.94
N VAL A 368 -28.90 -28.40 36.28
CA VAL A 368 -30.19 -28.94 36.73
C VAL A 368 -30.87 -29.82 35.67
N LYS A 369 -30.74 -29.45 34.40
CA LYS A 369 -31.35 -30.11 33.26
C LYS A 369 -30.74 -31.49 32.97
N TYR A 370 -29.44 -31.61 33.07
CA TYR A 370 -28.70 -32.83 32.72
C TYR A 370 -28.31 -33.70 33.92
N THR A 371 -28.70 -33.30 35.12
CA THR A 371 -28.60 -34.12 36.33
C THR A 371 -29.80 -35.02 36.50
N ALA A 372 -29.58 -36.27 36.88
CA ALA A 372 -30.62 -37.24 37.17
C ALA A 372 -31.28 -36.98 38.54
N PRO A 373 -32.53 -37.43 38.76
CA PRO A 373 -33.18 -37.34 40.07
C PRO A 373 -32.32 -38.00 41.17
N GLY A 374 -32.20 -37.34 42.34
CA GLY A 374 -31.30 -37.72 43.43
C GLY A 374 -29.88 -37.24 43.29
N GLY A 375 -29.56 -36.50 42.18
CA GLY A 375 -28.27 -35.86 42.00
C GLY A 375 -28.16 -34.48 42.66
N PHE A 376 -27.04 -33.82 42.43
CA PHE A 376 -26.79 -32.47 42.97
C PHE A 376 -26.22 -31.52 41.95
N VAL A 377 -26.42 -30.23 42.21
CA VAL A 377 -25.80 -29.10 41.50
C VAL A 377 -25.24 -28.14 42.55
N HIS A 378 -23.95 -27.94 42.52
CA HIS A 378 -23.26 -27.04 43.44
C HIS A 378 -22.68 -25.85 42.70
N THR A 379 -22.91 -24.65 43.20
CA THR A 379 -22.32 -23.42 42.64
C THR A 379 -21.53 -22.71 43.72
N TYR A 380 -20.26 -22.48 43.44
CA TYR A 380 -19.35 -21.79 44.33
C TYR A 380 -18.81 -20.53 43.65
N VAL A 381 -18.80 -19.43 44.41
CA VAL A 381 -18.14 -18.19 43.99
C VAL A 381 -17.14 -17.83 45.06
N ALA A 382 -15.87 -17.80 44.66
CA ALA A 382 -14.74 -17.50 45.55
C ALA A 382 -13.87 -16.40 44.94
N VAL A 383 -13.10 -15.72 45.82
CA VAL A 383 -12.06 -14.79 45.39
C VAL A 383 -10.72 -15.46 45.59
N GLU A 384 -9.97 -15.70 44.52
CA GLU A 384 -8.67 -16.35 44.51
C GLU A 384 -7.65 -15.46 43.75
N SER A 385 -6.60 -15.04 44.46
CA SER A 385 -5.47 -14.28 43.84
C SER A 385 -5.93 -13.14 42.91
N ASP A 386 -6.80 -12.24 43.40
CA ASP A 386 -7.39 -11.11 42.66
C ASP A 386 -8.31 -11.49 41.48
N GLN A 387 -8.79 -12.72 41.47
CA GLN A 387 -9.80 -13.17 40.51
C GLN A 387 -11.07 -13.65 41.23
N VAL A 388 -12.21 -13.37 40.63
CA VAL A 388 -13.48 -13.96 41.01
C VAL A 388 -13.64 -15.26 40.20
N VAL A 389 -13.69 -16.39 40.91
CA VAL A 389 -13.86 -17.72 40.33
C VAL A 389 -15.28 -18.22 40.60
N ILE A 390 -16.04 -18.43 39.55
CA ILE A 390 -17.40 -19.01 39.60
C ILE A 390 -17.31 -20.45 39.13
N THR A 391 -17.64 -21.40 40.00
CA THR A 391 -17.64 -22.84 39.69
C THR A 391 -19.04 -23.39 39.77
N VAL A 392 -19.50 -24.02 38.69
CA VAL A 392 -20.77 -24.78 38.67
C VAL A 392 -20.45 -26.25 38.43
N GLU A 393 -20.72 -27.09 39.43
CA GLU A 393 -20.43 -28.52 39.46
C GLU A 393 -21.75 -29.30 39.48
N ASP A 394 -21.89 -30.33 38.66
CA ASP A 394 -22.96 -31.26 38.64
C ASP A 394 -22.46 -32.71 38.65
N ASN A 395 -23.31 -33.65 39.10
CA ASN A 395 -23.07 -35.10 39.00
C ASN A 395 -23.98 -35.76 37.95
N GLY A 396 -24.30 -35.03 36.87
CA GLY A 396 -25.13 -35.49 35.77
C GLY A 396 -24.41 -36.45 34.80
N ILE A 397 -24.94 -36.49 33.59
CA ILE A 397 -24.45 -37.40 32.54
C ILE A 397 -23.02 -37.10 32.06
N GLY A 398 -22.49 -35.89 32.37
CA GLY A 398 -21.20 -35.44 31.87
C GLY A 398 -21.19 -35.06 30.39
N ILE A 399 -20.05 -34.62 29.90
CA ILE A 399 -19.80 -34.27 28.53
C ILE A 399 -18.66 -35.16 28.01
N PRO A 400 -18.80 -35.84 26.85
CA PRO A 400 -17.73 -36.62 26.25
C PRO A 400 -16.52 -35.74 25.95
N PRO A 401 -15.27 -36.22 26.13
CA PRO A 401 -14.06 -35.44 25.92
C PRO A 401 -13.97 -34.87 24.49
N GLU A 402 -14.44 -35.61 23.49
CA GLU A 402 -14.46 -35.18 22.09
C GLU A 402 -15.41 -34.00 21.84
N ASP A 403 -16.42 -33.82 22.63
CA ASP A 403 -17.42 -32.75 22.48
C ASP A 403 -17.03 -31.48 23.25
N MET A 404 -16.17 -31.58 24.27
CA MET A 404 -15.81 -30.47 25.14
C MET A 404 -15.25 -29.23 24.39
N PRO A 405 -14.44 -29.35 23.32
CA PRO A 405 -13.97 -28.20 22.55
C PRO A 405 -15.10 -27.48 21.79
N HIS A 406 -16.22 -28.16 21.53
CA HIS A 406 -17.30 -27.70 20.64
C HIS A 406 -18.52 -27.19 21.39
N ILE A 407 -18.65 -27.41 22.70
CA ILE A 407 -19.90 -27.08 23.45
C ILE A 407 -20.20 -25.57 23.49
N PHE A 408 -19.21 -24.71 23.22
CA PHE A 408 -19.37 -23.27 23.13
C PHE A 408 -19.68 -22.76 21.70
N GLU A 409 -19.71 -23.70 20.72
CA GLU A 409 -20.16 -23.37 19.37
C GLU A 409 -21.68 -23.16 19.34
N ARG A 410 -22.14 -22.23 18.49
CA ARG A 410 -23.57 -21.91 18.36
C ARG A 410 -24.31 -23.08 17.79
N PHE A 411 -25.47 -23.43 18.39
CA PHE A 411 -26.37 -24.57 18.05
C PHE A 411 -25.71 -25.95 18.22
N TYR A 412 -24.51 -26.03 18.85
CA TYR A 412 -23.88 -27.31 19.11
C TYR A 412 -24.62 -28.09 20.20
N ARG A 413 -24.74 -29.40 20.02
CA ARG A 413 -25.43 -30.33 20.93
C ARG A 413 -24.79 -31.70 20.83
N VAL A 414 -24.35 -32.27 21.95
CA VAL A 414 -23.75 -33.60 22.06
C VAL A 414 -24.66 -34.70 21.50
N ASP A 415 -25.94 -34.67 21.79
CA ASP A 415 -26.94 -35.63 21.28
C ASP A 415 -28.18 -34.89 20.80
N LYS A 416 -28.39 -34.84 19.48
CA LYS A 416 -29.55 -34.15 18.84
C LYS A 416 -30.90 -34.79 19.16
N THR A 417 -30.93 -36.10 19.46
CA THR A 417 -32.19 -36.84 19.70
C THR A 417 -32.68 -36.69 21.14
N ARG A 418 -31.79 -36.88 22.09
CA ARG A 418 -32.10 -36.82 23.53
C ARG A 418 -32.33 -35.38 24.00
N SER A 419 -31.59 -34.43 23.43
CA SER A 419 -31.72 -33.04 23.81
C SER A 419 -32.92 -32.33 23.20
N ARG A 420 -33.62 -32.90 22.17
CA ARG A 420 -34.94 -32.42 21.72
C ARG A 420 -36.00 -32.68 22.77
N GLN A 421 -36.02 -33.82 23.41
CA GLN A 421 -36.96 -34.17 24.48
C GLN A 421 -36.73 -33.29 25.73
N ILE A 422 -35.52 -32.84 25.96
CA ILE A 422 -35.14 -32.04 27.13
C ILE A 422 -35.19 -30.51 26.84
N GLY A 423 -35.46 -30.04 25.59
CA GLY A 423 -35.81 -28.65 25.27
C GLY A 423 -34.64 -27.65 25.22
N GLY A 424 -33.45 -28.05 24.78
CA GLY A 424 -32.29 -27.11 24.64
C GLY A 424 -32.22 -26.45 23.27
N THR A 425 -31.83 -25.18 23.20
CA THR A 425 -31.61 -24.41 21.96
C THR A 425 -30.20 -24.60 21.38
N GLY A 426 -29.21 -25.03 22.19
CA GLY A 426 -27.82 -25.07 21.80
C GLY A 426 -27.15 -23.68 21.74
N LEU A 427 -27.84 -22.64 22.21
CA LEU A 427 -27.36 -21.26 22.24
C LEU A 427 -26.86 -20.81 23.62
N GLY A 428 -27.35 -21.43 24.71
CA GLY A 428 -27.05 -20.98 26.06
C GLY A 428 -25.58 -20.97 26.40
N LEU A 429 -24.82 -22.05 26.09
CA LEU A 429 -23.38 -22.11 26.36
C LEU A 429 -22.59 -21.20 25.44
N SER A 430 -22.96 -21.00 24.18
CA SER A 430 -22.28 -20.05 23.30
C SER A 430 -22.49 -18.60 23.77
N ILE A 431 -23.70 -18.26 24.28
CA ILE A 431 -23.93 -16.95 24.90
C ILE A 431 -23.07 -16.76 26.13
N VAL A 432 -22.88 -17.80 26.96
CA VAL A 432 -21.97 -17.74 28.11
C VAL A 432 -20.55 -17.49 27.66
N GLY A 433 -20.02 -18.27 26.71
CA GLY A 433 -18.68 -18.12 26.18
C GLY A 433 -18.45 -16.71 25.62
N ASP A 434 -19.33 -16.25 24.72
CA ASP A 434 -19.27 -14.91 24.10
C ASP A 434 -19.33 -13.79 25.17
N THR A 435 -20.18 -13.94 26.20
CA THR A 435 -20.32 -12.94 27.28
C THR A 435 -19.08 -12.90 28.17
N VAL A 436 -18.55 -14.06 28.58
CA VAL A 436 -17.34 -14.17 29.40
C VAL A 436 -16.15 -13.55 28.68
N HIS A 437 -15.88 -13.93 27.43
CA HIS A 437 -14.77 -13.40 26.65
C HIS A 437 -14.90 -11.89 26.42
N ARG A 438 -16.09 -11.38 26.15
CA ARG A 438 -16.36 -9.95 25.97
C ARG A 438 -16.03 -9.14 27.23
N ARG A 439 -16.24 -9.69 28.42
CA ARG A 439 -15.94 -9.06 29.71
C ARG A 439 -14.50 -9.32 30.19
N GLY A 440 -13.64 -9.91 29.31
CA GLY A 440 -12.22 -10.18 29.61
C GLY A 440 -12.02 -11.33 30.58
N GLY A 441 -13.03 -12.20 30.75
CA GLY A 441 -12.95 -13.41 31.54
C GLY A 441 -12.53 -14.63 30.74
N GLU A 442 -12.35 -15.74 31.44
CA GLU A 442 -12.04 -17.05 30.88
C GLU A 442 -13.09 -18.07 31.38
N ILE A 443 -13.50 -18.99 30.50
CA ILE A 443 -14.37 -20.12 30.84
C ILE A 443 -13.69 -21.43 30.46
N THR A 444 -13.71 -22.38 31.39
CA THR A 444 -13.18 -23.73 31.16
C THR A 444 -14.22 -24.77 31.57
N VAL A 445 -14.16 -25.94 30.96
CA VAL A 445 -14.98 -27.11 31.29
C VAL A 445 -14.06 -28.31 31.55
N THR A 446 -14.32 -29.04 32.60
CA THR A 446 -13.62 -30.27 32.94
C THR A 446 -14.59 -31.36 33.36
N PRO A 447 -14.26 -32.65 33.09
CA PRO A 447 -15.05 -33.76 33.62
C PRO A 447 -14.82 -33.86 35.14
N ARG A 448 -15.90 -34.22 35.86
CA ARG A 448 -15.82 -34.54 37.28
C ARG A 448 -15.33 -35.98 37.48
N GLU A 449 -14.47 -36.25 38.48
CA GLU A 449 -13.85 -37.59 38.73
C GLU A 449 -14.84 -38.74 38.89
N ASN A 450 -16.05 -38.48 39.40
CA ASN A 450 -17.07 -39.53 39.64
C ASN A 450 -18.32 -39.36 38.74
N GLY A 451 -18.14 -38.77 37.52
CA GLY A 451 -19.24 -38.47 36.61
C GLY A 451 -19.83 -37.09 36.87
N GLY A 452 -20.26 -36.44 35.78
CA GLY A 452 -20.76 -35.05 35.76
C GLY A 452 -19.76 -34.06 35.14
N THR A 453 -20.06 -32.79 35.31
CA THR A 453 -19.33 -31.67 34.66
C THR A 453 -18.98 -30.62 35.68
N VAL A 454 -17.84 -29.96 35.47
CA VAL A 454 -17.43 -28.76 36.21
C VAL A 454 -17.18 -27.64 35.20
N PHE A 455 -17.97 -26.58 35.27
CA PHE A 455 -17.70 -25.31 34.57
C PHE A 455 -17.05 -24.34 35.52
N THR A 456 -15.96 -23.72 35.06
CA THR A 456 -15.23 -22.68 35.82
C THR A 456 -15.12 -21.43 35.00
N VAL A 457 -15.64 -20.32 35.54
CA VAL A 457 -15.54 -18.97 34.94
C VAL A 457 -14.67 -18.11 35.83
N ARG A 458 -13.69 -17.39 35.23
CA ARG A 458 -12.77 -16.50 35.93
C ARG A 458 -12.91 -15.08 35.40
N PHE A 459 -12.99 -14.13 36.30
CA PHE A 459 -12.94 -12.68 36.00
C PHE A 459 -11.94 -12.01 36.93
N ALA A 460 -11.34 -10.90 36.46
CA ALA A 460 -10.60 -10.02 37.36
C ALA A 460 -11.53 -9.46 38.43
N GLN A 461 -11.10 -9.45 39.69
CA GLN A 461 -11.86 -8.83 40.77
C GLN A 461 -11.95 -7.31 40.56
N ALA A 462 -13.14 -6.76 40.69
CA ALA A 462 -13.33 -5.32 40.64
C ALA A 462 -12.90 -4.70 41.98
N GLU A 463 -11.89 -3.83 41.92
CA GLU A 463 -11.43 -3.06 43.11
C GLU A 463 -12.57 -2.25 43.71
N VAL A 464 -12.57 -2.15 45.02
CA VAL A 464 -13.47 -1.20 45.74
C VAL A 464 -12.93 0.19 45.49
N THR A 465 -13.57 0.90 44.52
CA THR A 465 -13.30 2.33 44.36
C THR A 465 -13.82 3.02 45.62
N THR A 466 -12.90 3.41 46.53
CA THR A 466 -13.15 4.22 47.70
C THR A 466 -13.57 5.61 47.34
#